data_19d584baf23b32f4a3e98c90955ba4c5
#
_entry.id   19d584baf23b32f4a3e98c90955ba4c5
#
_cell.length_a   1.000
_cell.length_b   1.000
_cell.length_c   1.000
_cell.angle_alpha   90.00
_cell.angle_beta   90.00
_cell.angle_gamma   90.00
#
_symmetry.space_group_name_H-M   'P 1'
#
loop_
_entity.id
_entity.type
_entity.pdbx_description
1 polymer ?
#
loop_
_entity_poly.entity_id
_entity_poly.type
_entity_poly.pdbx_seq_one_letter_code
_entity_poly.pdbx_strand_id
1 'polypeptide(L)'
;MNIQQHVQLKPFNTLNLSAVASHYAQIQTEDHLLEALDYAERQKLNVLVLSGGSNMLLPEHIHALVLHMDIQGLDIIAEDDLTQTIAVGAGQIWHDFVLWTTSKNLFGLQNLALIPGLVGASPVQNIGAYGVEVGEFIDLVRVYDRQLKTFASITATDCQFSYRHSIFKDNPNRYIITQVNFKLLKKPDLKINYGDLKTAVGENKTAENLQNQVIHIRQSKLPDPNEYPNAGSFFKNPVICQAEYDQIAQLFPNLPHYPQANNQVKIAAGWLIDQAGWKGKKLDMVGMFHKQALVLVNYDNATLQHVKATYHAVQQDILNKFKIHLEPEPVLFDENGLLRSHHD
;
A
#
# COMPACT_ATOMS: atom_id res chain seq x y z
N MET A 1 11.92 11.46 -24.10
CA MET A 1 11.68 11.55 -22.65
C MET A 1 12.56 12.64 -22.03
N ASN A 2 12.12 13.31 -20.93
CA ASN A 2 12.89 14.37 -20.25
C ASN A 2 13.41 13.84 -18.88
N ILE A 3 14.74 13.83 -18.70
CA ILE A 3 15.37 13.56 -17.42
C ILE A 3 15.62 14.88 -16.70
N GLN A 4 15.00 15.06 -15.54
CA GLN A 4 15.20 16.23 -14.67
C GLN A 4 16.21 15.90 -13.57
N GLN A 5 16.91 16.92 -13.07
CA GLN A 5 17.88 16.77 -11.98
C GLN A 5 17.42 17.55 -10.73
N HIS A 6 17.79 17.03 -9.55
CA HIS A 6 17.51 17.67 -8.27
C HIS A 6 16.03 17.96 -8.02
N VAL A 7 15.15 16.99 -8.38
CA VAL A 7 13.70 17.13 -8.24
C VAL A 7 13.26 16.85 -6.80
N GLN A 8 12.47 17.77 -6.25
CA GLN A 8 11.85 17.61 -4.93
C GLN A 8 10.75 16.54 -4.98
N LEU A 9 10.87 15.51 -4.15
CA LEU A 9 9.91 14.41 -4.06
C LEU A 9 8.86 14.59 -2.95
N LYS A 10 8.93 15.67 -2.20
CA LYS A 10 7.95 15.98 -1.14
C LYS A 10 6.49 15.93 -1.64
N PRO A 11 6.13 16.48 -2.83
CA PRO A 11 4.76 16.39 -3.35
C PRO A 11 4.36 14.97 -3.82
N PHE A 12 5.32 14.05 -3.94
CA PHE A 12 5.12 12.71 -4.48
C PHE A 12 5.20 11.60 -3.42
N ASN A 13 5.14 11.96 -2.12
CA ASN A 13 5.01 10.98 -1.05
C ASN A 13 4.04 11.47 0.03
N THR A 14 3.15 10.60 0.46
CA THR A 14 2.04 10.96 1.36
C THR A 14 2.47 11.23 2.81
N LEU A 15 3.67 10.81 3.22
CA LEU A 15 4.31 11.22 4.50
C LEU A 15 4.89 12.62 4.44
N ASN A 16 4.89 13.26 3.25
CA ASN A 16 5.41 14.60 3.03
C ASN A 16 6.88 14.77 3.47
N LEU A 17 7.68 13.70 3.36
CA LEU A 17 9.11 13.71 3.64
C LEU A 17 9.83 14.55 2.60
N SER A 18 10.70 15.45 3.07
CA SER A 18 11.59 16.19 2.18
C SER A 18 12.66 15.25 1.63
N ALA A 19 12.56 14.93 0.35
CA ALA A 19 13.49 14.08 -0.37
C ALA A 19 13.82 14.73 -1.73
N VAL A 20 15.06 14.61 -2.18
CA VAL A 20 15.55 15.14 -3.46
C VAL A 20 16.09 14.00 -4.30
N ALA A 21 15.51 13.78 -5.47
CA ALA A 21 16.03 12.84 -6.46
C ALA A 21 17.16 13.49 -7.26
N SER A 22 18.34 12.86 -7.33
CA SER A 22 19.41 13.33 -8.21
C SER A 22 19.00 13.33 -9.69
N HIS A 23 18.23 12.31 -10.09
CA HIS A 23 17.65 12.17 -11.42
C HIS A 23 16.20 11.71 -11.30
N TYR A 24 15.34 12.25 -12.16
CA TYR A 24 13.91 11.99 -12.15
C TYR A 24 13.37 11.91 -13.58
N ALA A 25 12.51 10.93 -13.82
CA ALA A 25 11.79 10.78 -15.08
C ALA A 25 10.32 10.45 -14.83
N GLN A 26 9.41 11.18 -15.49
CA GLN A 26 7.99 10.84 -15.55
C GLN A 26 7.77 9.83 -16.68
N ILE A 27 7.25 8.66 -16.34
CA ILE A 27 7.06 7.53 -17.25
C ILE A 27 5.61 7.45 -17.69
N GLN A 28 5.33 7.95 -18.89
CA GLN A 28 3.98 8.02 -19.46
C GLN A 28 3.70 6.95 -20.50
N THR A 29 4.74 6.27 -20.98
CA THR A 29 4.64 5.17 -21.95
C THR A 29 5.70 4.11 -21.65
N GLU A 30 5.54 2.91 -22.22
CA GLU A 30 6.55 1.86 -22.16
C GLU A 30 7.85 2.26 -22.87
N ASP A 31 7.76 3.06 -23.95
CA ASP A 31 8.95 3.61 -24.61
C ASP A 31 9.71 4.59 -23.71
N HIS A 32 9.01 5.47 -22.96
CA HIS A 32 9.66 6.30 -21.95
C HIS A 32 10.38 5.46 -20.88
N LEU A 33 9.79 4.32 -20.49
CA LEU A 33 10.44 3.41 -19.54
C LEU A 33 11.74 2.84 -20.10
N LEU A 34 11.73 2.37 -21.36
CA LEU A 34 12.94 1.82 -22.01
C LEU A 34 14.04 2.89 -22.16
N GLU A 35 13.69 4.11 -22.59
CA GLU A 35 14.64 5.24 -22.67
C GLU A 35 15.25 5.59 -21.29
N ALA A 36 14.42 5.57 -20.23
CA ALA A 36 14.88 5.84 -18.86
C ALA A 36 15.82 4.78 -18.34
N LEU A 37 15.51 3.50 -18.59
CA LEU A 37 16.36 2.38 -18.18
C LEU A 37 17.70 2.38 -18.92
N ASP A 38 17.71 2.67 -20.22
CA ASP A 38 18.93 2.83 -21.02
C ASP A 38 19.78 4.00 -20.50
N TYR A 39 19.15 5.13 -20.15
CA TYR A 39 19.84 6.25 -19.49
C TYR A 39 20.47 5.83 -18.16
N ALA A 40 19.72 5.13 -17.29
CA ALA A 40 20.23 4.67 -16.01
C ALA A 40 21.43 3.73 -16.17
N GLU A 41 21.38 2.80 -17.14
CA GLU A 41 22.49 1.87 -17.45
C GLU A 41 23.74 2.63 -17.89
N ARG A 42 23.61 3.59 -18.82
CA ARG A 42 24.73 4.44 -19.28
C ARG A 42 25.33 5.30 -18.18
N GLN A 43 24.52 5.83 -17.29
CA GLN A 43 24.97 6.67 -16.17
C GLN A 43 25.36 5.85 -14.93
N LYS A 44 25.20 4.52 -14.95
CA LYS A 44 25.45 3.60 -13.83
C LYS A 44 24.62 3.97 -12.58
N LEU A 45 23.39 4.42 -12.78
CA LEU A 45 22.46 4.78 -11.72
C LEU A 45 21.59 3.58 -11.31
N ASN A 46 21.35 3.45 -10.03
CA ASN A 46 20.25 2.61 -9.56
C ASN A 46 18.90 3.22 -10.00
N VAL A 47 17.86 2.40 -9.96
CA VAL A 47 16.50 2.80 -10.33
C VAL A 47 15.58 2.62 -9.13
N LEU A 48 14.88 3.68 -8.76
CA LEU A 48 13.81 3.66 -7.78
C LEU A 48 12.48 3.90 -8.50
N VAL A 49 11.54 2.96 -8.38
CA VAL A 49 10.19 3.11 -8.95
C VAL A 49 9.31 3.83 -7.95
N LEU A 50 8.80 4.99 -8.35
CA LEU A 50 7.86 5.80 -7.58
C LEU A 50 6.47 5.72 -8.23
N SER A 51 5.50 5.25 -7.47
CA SER A 51 4.07 5.31 -7.79
C SER A 51 3.44 6.51 -7.04
N GLY A 52 2.32 6.33 -6.35
CA GLY A 52 1.72 7.39 -5.54
C GLY A 52 2.44 7.71 -4.22
N GLY A 53 3.60 7.11 -3.94
CA GLY A 53 4.42 7.37 -2.75
C GLY A 53 3.71 7.17 -1.41
N SER A 54 2.63 6.38 -1.39
CA SER A 54 1.77 6.22 -0.20
C SER A 54 2.27 5.17 0.80
N ASN A 55 3.37 4.47 0.48
CA ASN A 55 3.91 3.40 1.32
C ASN A 55 5.45 3.37 1.30
N MET A 56 6.09 4.55 1.27
CA MET A 56 7.54 4.70 1.11
C MET A 56 8.13 5.57 2.21
N LEU A 57 9.29 5.18 2.72
CA LEU A 57 10.14 5.95 3.61
C LEU A 57 11.40 6.37 2.84
N LEU A 58 11.45 7.64 2.46
CA LEU A 58 12.48 8.20 1.59
C LEU A 58 13.53 8.99 2.39
N PRO A 59 14.84 8.79 2.14
CA PRO A 59 15.89 9.64 2.69
C PRO A 59 15.88 11.05 2.05
N GLU A 60 16.59 11.99 2.66
CA GLU A 60 16.65 13.38 2.20
C GLU A 60 17.26 13.52 0.79
N HIS A 61 18.21 12.66 0.46
CA HIS A 61 18.87 12.62 -0.84
C HIS A 61 18.82 11.22 -1.45
N ILE A 62 18.47 11.13 -2.74
CA ILE A 62 18.39 9.87 -3.47
C ILE A 62 19.29 9.96 -4.70
N HIS A 63 20.42 9.25 -4.64
CA HIS A 63 21.42 9.15 -5.71
C HIS A 63 21.06 8.04 -6.70
N ALA A 64 19.88 8.16 -7.29
CA ALA A 64 19.32 7.19 -8.23
C ALA A 64 18.49 7.90 -9.30
N LEU A 65 18.11 7.17 -10.34
CA LEU A 65 17.04 7.60 -11.24
C LEU A 65 15.69 7.19 -10.64
N VAL A 66 14.88 8.18 -10.27
CA VAL A 66 13.50 7.97 -9.80
C VAL A 66 12.58 7.92 -11.02
N LEU A 67 11.93 6.79 -11.25
CA LEU A 67 10.92 6.59 -12.28
C LEU A 67 9.53 6.82 -11.67
N HIS A 68 8.94 7.96 -11.94
CA HIS A 68 7.57 8.27 -11.52
C HIS A 68 6.58 7.69 -12.54
N MET A 69 5.86 6.64 -12.13
CA MET A 69 4.95 5.91 -13.00
C MET A 69 3.67 6.71 -13.24
N ASP A 70 3.46 7.15 -14.49
CA ASP A 70 2.32 7.95 -14.94
C ASP A 70 1.73 7.41 -16.26
N ILE A 71 1.83 6.10 -16.48
CA ILE A 71 1.18 5.45 -17.64
C ILE A 71 -0.33 5.44 -17.39
N GLN A 72 -1.03 6.24 -18.15
CA GLN A 72 -2.48 6.36 -18.11
C GLN A 72 -3.14 5.38 -19.09
N GLY A 73 -4.44 5.20 -18.98
CA GLY A 73 -5.25 4.40 -19.88
C GLY A 73 -6.20 3.48 -19.12
N LEU A 74 -7.37 3.27 -19.70
CA LEU A 74 -8.41 2.44 -19.15
C LEU A 74 -9.23 1.88 -20.32
N ASP A 75 -8.95 0.62 -20.70
CA ASP A 75 -9.51 -0.02 -21.88
C ASP A 75 -10.22 -1.32 -21.52
N ILE A 76 -11.43 -1.51 -22.04
CA ILE A 76 -12.13 -2.78 -21.96
C ILE A 76 -11.54 -3.70 -23.02
N ILE A 77 -10.92 -4.79 -22.59
CA ILE A 77 -10.18 -5.71 -23.47
C ILE A 77 -10.88 -7.06 -23.69
N ALA A 78 -11.78 -7.45 -22.79
CA ALA A 78 -12.60 -8.64 -22.92
C ALA A 78 -13.90 -8.51 -22.14
N GLU A 79 -14.93 -9.22 -22.58
CA GLU A 79 -16.25 -9.22 -21.97
C GLU A 79 -16.94 -10.56 -22.22
N ASP A 80 -17.62 -11.07 -21.19
CA ASP A 80 -18.54 -12.20 -21.26
C ASP A 80 -19.85 -11.87 -20.51
N ASP A 81 -20.76 -12.84 -20.37
CA ASP A 81 -22.07 -12.64 -19.71
C ASP A 81 -21.94 -12.29 -18.21
N LEU A 82 -20.86 -12.66 -17.55
CA LEU A 82 -20.66 -12.54 -16.11
C LEU A 82 -19.62 -11.51 -15.72
N THR A 83 -18.61 -11.30 -16.58
CA THR A 83 -17.45 -10.50 -16.26
C THR A 83 -17.05 -9.56 -17.40
N GLN A 84 -16.28 -8.53 -17.03
CA GLN A 84 -15.59 -7.64 -17.96
C GLN A 84 -14.14 -7.47 -17.52
N THR A 85 -13.20 -7.61 -18.46
CA THR A 85 -11.76 -7.43 -18.18
C THR A 85 -11.32 -6.06 -18.67
N ILE A 86 -10.68 -5.32 -17.78
CA ILE A 86 -10.24 -3.94 -18.02
C ILE A 86 -8.73 -3.87 -17.86
N ALA A 87 -8.05 -3.38 -18.88
CA ALA A 87 -6.62 -3.03 -18.83
C ALA A 87 -6.48 -1.61 -18.30
N VAL A 88 -5.72 -1.45 -17.23
CA VAL A 88 -5.57 -0.16 -16.52
C VAL A 88 -4.11 0.19 -16.42
N GLY A 89 -3.72 1.38 -16.90
CA GLY A 89 -2.36 1.89 -16.81
C GLY A 89 -1.88 2.05 -15.36
N ALA A 90 -0.62 1.75 -15.12
CA ALA A 90 -0.03 1.75 -13.78
C ALA A 90 -0.10 3.11 -13.07
N GLY A 91 -0.18 4.22 -13.83
CA GLY A 91 -0.29 5.59 -13.35
C GLY A 91 -1.70 6.05 -13.00
N GLN A 92 -2.74 5.24 -13.23
CA GLN A 92 -4.10 5.61 -12.87
C GLN A 92 -4.26 5.71 -11.36
N ILE A 93 -4.99 6.74 -10.88
CA ILE A 93 -5.32 6.90 -9.46
C ILE A 93 -6.24 5.75 -9.04
N TRP A 94 -5.82 5.00 -8.03
CA TRP A 94 -6.56 3.83 -7.55
C TRP A 94 -8.01 4.15 -7.17
N HIS A 95 -8.21 5.18 -6.37
CA HIS A 95 -9.55 5.55 -5.90
C HIS A 95 -10.48 5.92 -7.05
N ASP A 96 -10.00 6.70 -7.99
CA ASP A 96 -10.79 7.13 -9.16
C ASP A 96 -11.17 5.93 -10.03
N PHE A 97 -10.26 4.96 -10.18
CA PHE A 97 -10.56 3.70 -10.86
C PHE A 97 -11.67 2.91 -10.14
N VAL A 98 -11.61 2.79 -8.82
CA VAL A 98 -12.66 2.10 -8.03
C VAL A 98 -14.02 2.81 -8.19
N LEU A 99 -14.07 4.14 -8.13
CA LEU A 99 -15.30 4.91 -8.36
C LEU A 99 -15.84 4.67 -9.78
N TRP A 100 -14.95 4.72 -10.76
CA TRP A 100 -15.30 4.48 -12.16
C TRP A 100 -15.91 3.07 -12.36
N THR A 101 -15.33 2.02 -11.78
CA THR A 101 -15.86 0.65 -11.92
C THR A 101 -17.29 0.54 -11.40
N THR A 102 -17.59 1.10 -10.23
CA THR A 102 -18.95 1.11 -9.66
C THR A 102 -19.92 1.90 -10.54
N SER A 103 -19.50 3.05 -11.10
CA SER A 103 -20.33 3.85 -12.01
C SER A 103 -20.66 3.14 -13.32
N LYS A 104 -19.84 2.15 -13.72
CA LYS A 104 -20.04 1.30 -14.90
C LYS A 104 -20.76 -0.01 -14.58
N ASN A 105 -21.27 -0.19 -13.36
CA ASN A 105 -21.84 -1.43 -12.87
C ASN A 105 -20.89 -2.63 -12.99
N LEU A 106 -19.61 -2.38 -12.64
CA LEU A 106 -18.56 -3.38 -12.53
C LEU A 106 -18.16 -3.53 -11.06
N PHE A 107 -18.21 -4.76 -10.57
CA PHE A 107 -18.23 -5.02 -9.14
C PHE A 107 -17.04 -5.88 -8.70
N GLY A 108 -16.66 -5.70 -7.43
CA GLY A 108 -15.57 -6.40 -6.75
C GLY A 108 -14.65 -5.46 -5.95
N LEU A 109 -14.42 -4.24 -6.42
CA LEU A 109 -13.43 -3.33 -5.84
C LEU A 109 -14.00 -2.34 -4.81
N GLN A 110 -15.31 -2.32 -4.53
CA GLN A 110 -16.00 -1.34 -3.68
C GLN A 110 -15.40 -1.23 -2.27
N ASN A 111 -15.01 -2.38 -1.68
CA ASN A 111 -14.39 -2.44 -0.36
C ASN A 111 -13.00 -1.80 -0.32
N LEU A 112 -12.36 -1.62 -1.47
CA LEU A 112 -11.02 -1.07 -1.63
C LEU A 112 -11.02 0.43 -1.96
N ALA A 113 -12.19 1.08 -1.87
CA ALA A 113 -12.33 2.52 -2.08
C ALA A 113 -11.47 3.33 -1.10
N LEU A 114 -11.01 4.51 -1.54
CA LEU A 114 -10.21 5.46 -0.75
C LEU A 114 -8.85 4.90 -0.25
N ILE A 115 -8.33 3.80 -0.82
CA ILE A 115 -6.93 3.43 -0.60
C ILE A 115 -6.07 4.39 -1.43
N PRO A 116 -5.08 5.07 -0.81
CA PRO A 116 -4.23 6.00 -1.54
C PRO A 116 -3.23 5.25 -2.44
N GLY A 117 -2.81 5.91 -3.53
CA GLY A 117 -1.81 5.38 -4.45
C GLY A 117 -2.33 5.18 -5.86
N LEU A 118 -1.52 4.53 -6.69
CA LEU A 118 -1.80 4.28 -8.10
C LEU A 118 -2.05 2.78 -8.35
N VAL A 119 -2.73 2.49 -9.45
CA VAL A 119 -3.09 1.12 -9.86
C VAL A 119 -1.88 0.19 -9.92
N GLY A 120 -0.74 0.64 -10.49
CA GLY A 120 0.46 -0.19 -10.60
C GLY A 120 1.09 -0.62 -9.27
N ALA A 121 0.79 0.07 -8.16
CA ALA A 121 1.24 -0.33 -6.83
C ALA A 121 0.31 -1.38 -6.18
N SER A 122 -0.92 -1.52 -6.66
CA SER A 122 -1.92 -2.36 -6.02
C SER A 122 -1.54 -3.86 -5.94
N PRO A 123 -0.87 -4.48 -6.95
CA PRO A 123 -0.47 -5.89 -6.86
C PRO A 123 0.73 -6.13 -5.95
N VAL A 124 1.60 -5.12 -5.72
CA VAL A 124 2.89 -5.32 -5.04
C VAL A 124 2.70 -5.89 -3.64
N GLN A 125 1.79 -5.33 -2.86
CA GLN A 125 1.45 -5.80 -1.52
C GLN A 125 0.05 -6.42 -1.45
N ASN A 126 -0.53 -6.78 -2.60
CA ASN A 126 -1.89 -7.31 -2.65
C ASN A 126 -2.81 -6.46 -1.77
N ILE A 127 -3.00 -5.17 -2.14
CA ILE A 127 -3.75 -4.24 -1.29
C ILE A 127 -5.09 -4.82 -0.89
N GLY A 128 -5.49 -4.62 0.37
CA GLY A 128 -6.71 -5.19 0.90
C GLY A 128 -7.32 -4.36 2.01
N ALA A 129 -8.64 -4.33 2.04
CA ALA A 129 -9.43 -3.66 3.06
C ALA A 129 -10.82 -4.30 3.17
N TYR A 130 -11.42 -4.26 4.36
CA TYR A 130 -12.80 -4.68 4.61
C TYR A 130 -13.13 -6.08 4.07
N GLY A 131 -12.18 -7.03 4.22
CA GLY A 131 -12.37 -8.43 3.87
C GLY A 131 -12.21 -8.76 2.39
N VAL A 132 -11.64 -7.86 1.59
CA VAL A 132 -11.37 -8.02 0.16
C VAL A 132 -9.89 -7.74 -0.10
N GLU A 133 -9.25 -8.53 -0.96
CA GLU A 133 -7.90 -8.31 -1.47
C GLU A 133 -7.95 -8.10 -2.99
N VAL A 134 -7.09 -7.23 -3.51
CA VAL A 134 -7.12 -6.87 -4.94
C VAL A 134 -6.79 -8.06 -5.85
N GLY A 135 -5.97 -8.98 -5.37
CA GLY A 135 -5.59 -10.19 -6.10
C GLY A 135 -6.79 -11.08 -6.49
N GLU A 136 -7.94 -10.97 -5.79
CA GLU A 136 -9.18 -11.67 -6.15
C GLU A 136 -9.74 -11.23 -7.52
N PHE A 137 -9.37 -10.03 -7.98
CA PHE A 137 -9.90 -9.41 -9.19
C PHE A 137 -8.83 -9.14 -10.25
N ILE A 138 -7.56 -9.39 -9.96
CA ILE A 138 -6.48 -9.29 -10.95
C ILE A 138 -6.52 -10.52 -11.85
N ASP A 139 -6.54 -10.30 -13.16
CA ASP A 139 -6.42 -11.34 -14.18
C ASP A 139 -4.95 -11.51 -14.59
N LEU A 140 -4.27 -10.39 -14.83
CA LEU A 140 -2.91 -10.34 -15.34
C LEU A 140 -2.22 -9.03 -14.96
N VAL A 141 -0.91 -9.09 -14.73
CA VAL A 141 -0.05 -7.90 -14.52
C VAL A 141 1.00 -7.82 -15.62
N ARG A 142 0.98 -6.73 -16.40
CA ARG A 142 2.00 -6.43 -17.39
C ARG A 142 3.18 -5.73 -16.74
N VAL A 143 4.37 -6.26 -16.98
CA VAL A 143 5.62 -5.78 -16.36
C VAL A 143 6.73 -5.66 -17.38
N TYR A 144 7.71 -4.82 -17.09
CA TYR A 144 9.04 -4.93 -17.64
C TYR A 144 9.92 -5.74 -16.67
N ASP A 145 10.41 -6.91 -17.11
CA ASP A 145 11.36 -7.73 -16.35
C ASP A 145 12.78 -7.21 -16.62
N ARG A 146 13.37 -6.58 -15.62
CA ARG A 146 14.72 -5.99 -15.71
C ARG A 146 15.82 -7.03 -15.84
N GLN A 147 15.62 -8.26 -15.38
CA GLN A 147 16.59 -9.35 -15.52
C GLN A 147 16.60 -9.90 -16.94
N LEU A 148 15.41 -10.08 -17.52
CA LEU A 148 15.25 -10.57 -18.89
C LEU A 148 15.30 -9.46 -19.94
N LYS A 149 15.28 -8.18 -19.50
CA LYS A 149 15.23 -6.97 -20.36
C LYS A 149 14.10 -7.03 -21.39
N THR A 150 12.91 -7.49 -20.97
CA THR A 150 11.75 -7.62 -21.86
C THR A 150 10.45 -7.38 -21.11
N PHE A 151 9.40 -7.02 -21.85
CA PHE A 151 8.04 -7.00 -21.30
C PHE A 151 7.49 -8.41 -21.18
N ALA A 152 6.76 -8.65 -20.09
CA ALA A 152 6.10 -9.91 -19.81
C ALA A 152 4.70 -9.66 -19.20
N SER A 153 3.85 -10.66 -19.31
CA SER A 153 2.54 -10.69 -18.67
C SER A 153 2.53 -11.82 -17.65
N ILE A 154 2.27 -11.47 -16.38
CA ILE A 154 2.26 -12.41 -15.26
C ILE A 154 0.81 -12.66 -14.87
N THR A 155 0.36 -13.91 -14.89
CA THR A 155 -1.01 -14.28 -14.52
C THR A 155 -1.26 -14.09 -13.02
N ALA A 156 -2.53 -13.96 -12.61
CA ALA A 156 -2.88 -13.88 -11.19
C ALA A 156 -2.31 -15.06 -10.37
N THR A 157 -2.30 -16.26 -10.93
CA THR A 157 -1.73 -17.47 -10.29
C THR A 157 -0.23 -17.33 -10.08
N ASP A 158 0.49 -16.84 -11.10
CA ASP A 158 1.95 -16.67 -11.03
C ASP A 158 2.35 -15.47 -10.15
N CYS A 159 1.44 -14.53 -9.90
CA CYS A 159 1.65 -13.45 -8.95
C CYS A 159 1.75 -13.92 -7.49
N GLN A 160 1.28 -15.14 -7.16
CA GLN A 160 1.36 -15.77 -5.82
C GLN A 160 0.81 -14.86 -4.70
N PHE A 161 -0.35 -14.25 -4.96
CA PHE A 161 -0.97 -13.34 -4.01
C PHE A 161 -1.31 -14.03 -2.68
N SER A 162 -0.96 -13.39 -1.58
CA SER A 162 -1.41 -13.72 -0.23
C SER A 162 -1.45 -12.47 0.64
N TYR A 163 -1.78 -12.58 1.91
CA TYR A 163 -1.90 -11.42 2.80
C TYR A 163 -0.63 -10.55 2.82
N ARG A 164 -0.73 -9.33 2.27
CA ARG A 164 0.37 -8.36 2.13
C ARG A 164 1.60 -8.91 1.39
N HIS A 165 1.36 -9.81 0.41
CA HIS A 165 2.42 -10.51 -0.28
C HIS A 165 2.13 -10.76 -1.77
N SER A 166 3.19 -10.77 -2.60
CA SER A 166 3.19 -11.16 -4.02
C SER A 166 4.63 -11.43 -4.50
N ILE A 167 4.80 -12.02 -5.67
CA ILE A 167 6.12 -12.20 -6.30
C ILE A 167 6.86 -10.86 -6.55
N PHE A 168 6.13 -9.76 -6.71
CA PHE A 168 6.72 -8.43 -6.90
C PHE A 168 7.44 -7.97 -5.64
N LYS A 169 6.94 -8.33 -4.48
CA LYS A 169 7.56 -8.05 -3.18
C LYS A 169 8.76 -8.95 -2.91
N ASP A 170 8.71 -10.22 -3.34
CA ASP A 170 9.81 -11.18 -3.18
C ASP A 170 10.98 -10.91 -4.12
N ASN A 171 10.71 -10.27 -5.26
CA ASN A 171 11.72 -9.93 -6.25
C ASN A 171 11.85 -8.41 -6.41
N PRO A 172 12.32 -7.72 -5.35
CA PRO A 172 12.44 -6.27 -5.37
C PRO A 172 13.37 -5.84 -6.50
N ASN A 173 13.04 -4.74 -7.16
CA ASN A 173 13.78 -4.17 -8.29
C ASN A 173 13.83 -5.02 -9.57
N ARG A 174 13.19 -6.19 -9.64
CA ARG A 174 13.13 -6.99 -10.87
C ARG A 174 12.02 -6.52 -11.80
N TYR A 175 10.82 -6.34 -11.28
CA TYR A 175 9.63 -6.04 -12.08
C TYR A 175 9.24 -4.58 -11.96
N ILE A 176 9.00 -3.92 -13.11
CA ILE A 176 8.37 -2.61 -13.19
C ILE A 176 7.00 -2.79 -13.81
N ILE A 177 5.94 -2.56 -13.03
CA ILE A 177 4.56 -2.75 -13.47
C ILE A 177 4.14 -1.57 -14.35
N THR A 178 3.66 -1.85 -15.56
CA THR A 178 3.19 -0.86 -16.53
C THR A 178 1.68 -0.85 -16.68
N GLN A 179 1.01 -2.00 -16.44
CA GLN A 179 -0.43 -2.15 -16.55
C GLN A 179 -0.93 -3.28 -15.64
N VAL A 180 -2.16 -3.17 -15.17
CA VAL A 180 -2.86 -4.22 -14.43
C VAL A 180 -4.21 -4.49 -15.10
N ASN A 181 -4.51 -5.75 -15.40
CA ASN A 181 -5.79 -6.16 -15.94
C ASN A 181 -6.67 -6.69 -14.82
N PHE A 182 -7.87 -6.13 -14.70
CA PHE A 182 -8.85 -6.50 -13.69
C PHE A 182 -10.02 -7.22 -14.35
N LYS A 183 -10.37 -8.40 -13.85
CA LYS A 183 -11.58 -9.14 -14.24
C LYS A 183 -12.68 -8.89 -13.22
N LEU A 184 -13.63 -8.02 -13.57
CA LEU A 184 -14.67 -7.52 -12.67
C LEU A 184 -16.02 -8.15 -12.98
N LEU A 185 -16.85 -8.31 -11.95
CA LEU A 185 -18.18 -8.91 -12.08
C LEU A 185 -19.19 -7.91 -12.64
N LYS A 186 -20.12 -8.37 -13.47
CA LYS A 186 -21.29 -7.62 -13.94
C LYS A 186 -22.49 -7.70 -12.98
N LYS A 187 -22.42 -8.56 -11.99
CA LYS A 187 -23.41 -8.68 -10.92
C LYS A 187 -22.74 -8.50 -9.57
N PRO A 188 -23.32 -7.73 -8.64
CA PRO A 188 -22.67 -7.43 -7.37
C PRO A 188 -22.61 -8.69 -6.47
N ASP A 189 -21.43 -8.98 -5.95
CA ASP A 189 -21.21 -9.87 -4.81
C ASP A 189 -20.68 -9.02 -3.63
N LEU A 190 -21.59 -8.62 -2.75
CA LEU A 190 -21.30 -7.63 -1.72
C LEU A 190 -20.64 -8.27 -0.50
N LYS A 191 -19.38 -8.01 -0.28
CA LYS A 191 -18.60 -8.43 0.89
C LYS A 191 -18.83 -7.46 2.07
N ILE A 192 -19.89 -7.70 2.86
CA ILE A 192 -20.31 -6.80 3.95
C ILE A 192 -20.02 -7.35 5.36
N ASN A 193 -19.45 -8.53 5.50
CA ASN A 193 -19.32 -9.22 6.80
C ASN A 193 -18.08 -8.80 7.62
N TYR A 194 -17.36 -7.75 7.22
CA TYR A 194 -16.16 -7.31 7.93
C TYR A 194 -16.49 -6.17 8.92
N GLY A 195 -16.20 -6.38 10.21
CA GLY A 195 -16.42 -5.38 11.26
C GLY A 195 -17.83 -4.82 11.27
N ASP A 196 -17.97 -3.50 11.38
CA ASP A 196 -19.25 -2.80 11.44
C ASP A 196 -19.90 -2.53 10.08
N LEU A 197 -19.29 -3.02 8.98
CA LEU A 197 -19.70 -2.70 7.60
C LEU A 197 -21.13 -3.16 7.31
N LYS A 198 -21.52 -4.34 7.82
CA LYS A 198 -22.89 -4.87 7.67
C LYS A 198 -23.94 -3.93 8.28
N THR A 199 -23.65 -3.40 9.46
CA THR A 199 -24.53 -2.44 10.15
C THR A 199 -24.56 -1.10 9.40
N ALA A 200 -23.42 -0.62 8.93
CA ALA A 200 -23.32 0.64 8.19
C ALA A 200 -24.07 0.59 6.84
N VAL A 201 -23.99 -0.52 6.09
CA VAL A 201 -24.73 -0.72 4.83
C VAL A 201 -26.25 -0.84 5.08
N GLY A 202 -26.66 -1.46 6.19
CA GLY A 202 -28.08 -1.61 6.57
C GLY A 202 -28.88 -2.40 5.52
N GLU A 203 -30.11 -1.95 5.27
CA GLU A 203 -31.04 -2.59 4.35
C GLU A 203 -30.77 -2.22 2.88
N ASN A 204 -30.13 -1.10 2.61
CA ASN A 204 -29.80 -0.66 1.26
C ASN A 204 -28.53 -1.37 0.73
N LYS A 205 -28.66 -2.64 0.35
CA LYS A 205 -27.57 -3.52 -0.11
C LYS A 205 -27.24 -3.30 -1.59
N THR A 206 -26.76 -2.10 -1.92
CA THR A 206 -26.23 -1.79 -3.26
C THR A 206 -24.72 -1.63 -3.21
N ALA A 207 -24.04 -1.84 -4.34
CA ALA A 207 -22.59 -1.67 -4.46
C ALA A 207 -22.17 -0.20 -4.21
N GLU A 208 -22.98 0.73 -4.70
CA GLU A 208 -22.74 2.17 -4.47
C GLU A 208 -22.86 2.52 -2.98
N ASN A 209 -23.90 2.03 -2.29
CA ASN A 209 -24.02 2.27 -0.85
C ASN A 209 -22.87 1.62 -0.08
N LEU A 210 -22.49 0.38 -0.41
CA LEU A 210 -21.33 -0.28 0.18
C LEU A 210 -20.06 0.58 0.03
N GLN A 211 -19.77 1.04 -1.19
CA GLN A 211 -18.64 1.91 -1.48
C GLN A 211 -18.68 3.21 -0.66
N ASN A 212 -19.84 3.86 -0.61
CA ASN A 212 -20.03 5.10 0.15
C ASN A 212 -19.84 4.88 1.67
N GLN A 213 -20.31 3.76 2.22
CA GLN A 213 -20.08 3.41 3.62
C GLN A 213 -18.61 3.13 3.91
N VAL A 214 -17.90 2.43 3.01
CA VAL A 214 -16.45 2.22 3.13
C VAL A 214 -15.72 3.56 3.16
N ILE A 215 -16.03 4.47 2.23
CA ILE A 215 -15.44 5.82 2.19
C ILE A 215 -15.71 6.57 3.49
N HIS A 216 -16.98 6.59 3.96
CA HIS A 216 -17.36 7.26 5.19
C HIS A 216 -16.62 6.70 6.43
N ILE A 217 -16.56 5.37 6.58
CA ILE A 217 -15.85 4.72 7.69
C ILE A 217 -14.36 5.07 7.63
N ARG A 218 -13.74 5.06 6.45
CA ARG A 218 -12.33 5.42 6.30
C ARG A 218 -12.07 6.88 6.67
N GLN A 219 -12.87 7.81 6.16
CA GLN A 219 -12.76 9.25 6.49
C GLN A 219 -12.98 9.54 7.97
N SER A 220 -13.85 8.80 8.65
CA SER A 220 -14.08 8.98 10.09
C SER A 220 -12.90 8.52 10.96
N LYS A 221 -12.15 7.50 10.51
CA LYS A 221 -11.08 6.84 11.29
C LYS A 221 -9.67 7.22 10.85
N LEU A 222 -9.44 7.40 9.55
CA LEU A 222 -8.10 7.64 9.01
C LEU A 222 -7.88 9.13 8.74
N PRO A 223 -6.68 9.65 8.99
CA PRO A 223 -6.34 11.02 8.64
C PRO A 223 -6.23 11.18 7.12
N ASP A 224 -6.72 12.31 6.59
CA ASP A 224 -6.44 12.72 5.21
C ASP A 224 -4.93 13.04 5.11
N PRO A 225 -4.17 12.42 4.18
CA PRO A 225 -2.75 12.72 4.00
C PRO A 225 -2.45 14.17 3.64
N ASN A 226 -3.40 14.92 3.09
CA ASN A 226 -3.24 16.35 2.78
C ASN A 226 -3.26 17.23 4.04
N GLU A 227 -3.97 16.80 5.11
CA GLU A 227 -4.03 17.53 6.39
C GLU A 227 -3.02 16.94 7.41
N TYR A 228 -2.91 15.62 7.41
CA TYR A 228 -2.07 14.84 8.30
C TYR A 228 -1.22 13.87 7.49
N PRO A 229 -0.06 14.29 6.98
CA PRO A 229 0.81 13.45 6.16
C PRO A 229 1.10 12.10 6.84
N ASN A 230 0.79 11.01 6.12
CA ASN A 230 0.88 9.66 6.66
C ASN A 230 1.04 8.62 5.53
N ALA A 231 1.37 7.38 5.88
CA ALA A 231 1.47 6.25 4.96
C ALA A 231 0.41 5.16 5.24
N GLY A 232 -0.76 5.56 5.75
CA GLY A 232 -1.79 4.61 6.16
C GLY A 232 -1.43 3.85 7.44
N SER A 233 -1.84 2.58 7.53
CA SER A 233 -1.44 1.71 8.64
C SER A 233 0.07 1.51 8.63
N PHE A 234 0.75 1.96 9.67
CA PHE A 234 2.21 1.94 9.70
C PHE A 234 2.81 0.57 10.07
N PHE A 235 2.08 -0.23 10.82
CA PHE A 235 2.50 -1.57 11.20
C PHE A 235 1.54 -2.63 10.69
N LYS A 236 2.10 -3.79 10.33
CA LYS A 236 1.30 -4.99 10.05
C LYS A 236 0.65 -5.50 11.33
N ASN A 237 -0.51 -6.14 11.18
CA ASN A 237 -1.06 -6.94 12.28
C ASN A 237 -0.19 -8.19 12.46
N PRO A 238 0.47 -8.39 13.62
CA PRO A 238 1.34 -9.52 13.83
C PRO A 238 0.56 -10.84 13.83
N VAL A 239 1.18 -11.88 13.30
CA VAL A 239 0.66 -13.25 13.34
C VAL A 239 1.61 -14.04 14.24
N ILE A 240 1.06 -14.59 15.32
CA ILE A 240 1.81 -15.37 16.34
C ILE A 240 1.22 -16.78 16.48
N CYS A 241 1.92 -17.68 17.13
CA CYS A 241 1.37 -19.00 17.41
C CYS A 241 0.29 -18.94 18.52
N GLN A 242 -0.61 -19.93 18.55
CA GLN A 242 -1.69 -20.01 19.54
C GLN A 242 -1.16 -19.98 20.99
N ALA A 243 -0.04 -20.67 21.26
CA ALA A 243 0.55 -20.72 22.60
C ALA A 243 1.06 -19.35 23.09
N GLU A 244 1.65 -18.55 22.20
CA GLU A 244 2.06 -17.16 22.52
C GLU A 244 0.84 -16.30 22.79
N TYR A 245 -0.22 -16.43 21.95
CA TYR A 245 -1.48 -15.71 22.16
C TYR A 245 -2.09 -16.07 23.52
N ASP A 246 -2.17 -17.34 23.89
CA ASP A 246 -2.78 -17.80 25.16
C ASP A 246 -2.07 -17.20 26.38
N GLN A 247 -0.73 -17.09 26.35
CA GLN A 247 0.05 -16.43 27.40
C GLN A 247 -0.29 -14.94 27.52
N ILE A 248 -0.38 -14.23 26.38
CA ILE A 248 -0.68 -12.80 26.36
C ILE A 248 -2.14 -12.55 26.77
N ALA A 249 -3.08 -13.39 26.33
CA ALA A 249 -4.49 -13.29 26.64
C ALA A 249 -4.80 -13.48 28.13
N GLN A 250 -4.00 -14.23 28.88
CA GLN A 250 -4.12 -14.32 30.34
C GLN A 250 -3.90 -12.98 31.02
N LEU A 251 -2.99 -12.15 30.51
CA LEU A 251 -2.69 -10.82 31.03
C LEU A 251 -3.61 -9.73 30.42
N PHE A 252 -4.06 -9.94 29.19
CA PHE A 252 -4.86 -9.00 28.41
C PHE A 252 -6.08 -9.69 27.77
N PRO A 253 -7.13 -10.04 28.55
CA PRO A 253 -8.26 -10.84 28.07
C PRO A 253 -9.10 -10.14 26.98
N ASN A 254 -8.99 -8.81 26.84
CA ASN A 254 -9.69 -8.03 25.82
C ASN A 254 -8.86 -7.83 24.54
N LEU A 255 -7.74 -8.56 24.34
CA LEU A 255 -6.90 -8.47 23.15
C LEU A 255 -7.68 -8.93 21.89
N PRO A 256 -7.97 -8.03 20.94
CA PRO A 256 -8.66 -8.40 19.71
C PRO A 256 -7.77 -9.32 18.86
N HIS A 257 -8.32 -10.44 18.46
CA HIS A 257 -7.60 -11.48 17.73
C HIS A 257 -8.48 -12.11 16.65
N TYR A 258 -7.82 -12.70 15.67
CA TYR A 258 -8.45 -13.33 14.52
C TYR A 258 -7.75 -14.66 14.25
N PRO A 259 -8.40 -15.82 14.47
CA PRO A 259 -7.83 -17.13 14.18
C PRO A 259 -7.37 -17.23 12.72
N GLN A 260 -6.22 -17.85 12.51
CA GLN A 260 -5.65 -18.12 11.20
C GLN A 260 -5.47 -19.64 11.01
N ALA A 261 -5.16 -20.06 9.78
CA ALA A 261 -4.77 -21.45 9.54
C ALA A 261 -3.50 -21.83 10.34
N ASN A 262 -3.20 -23.12 10.41
CA ASN A 262 -1.97 -23.65 11.01
C ASN A 262 -1.73 -23.24 12.48
N ASN A 263 -2.81 -23.16 13.28
CA ASN A 263 -2.72 -22.83 14.71
C ASN A 263 -2.03 -21.49 14.98
N GLN A 264 -2.30 -20.51 14.11
CA GLN A 264 -1.81 -19.14 14.24
C GLN A 264 -2.95 -18.18 14.58
N VAL A 265 -2.58 -17.03 15.16
CA VAL A 265 -3.52 -15.97 15.56
C VAL A 265 -2.98 -14.63 15.09
N LYS A 266 -3.78 -13.91 14.33
CA LYS A 266 -3.50 -12.53 13.96
C LYS A 266 -4.03 -11.57 15.02
N ILE A 267 -3.19 -10.65 15.49
CA ILE A 267 -3.46 -9.71 16.58
C ILE A 267 -3.59 -8.29 16.02
N ALA A 268 -4.52 -7.51 16.60
CA ALA A 268 -4.72 -6.13 16.21
C ALA A 268 -3.57 -5.23 16.70
N ALA A 269 -2.64 -4.86 15.82
CA ALA A 269 -1.51 -3.97 16.13
C ALA A 269 -1.99 -2.61 16.67
N GLY A 270 -3.07 -2.05 16.12
CA GLY A 270 -3.64 -0.79 16.61
C GLY A 270 -4.06 -0.83 18.07
N TRP A 271 -4.57 -1.98 18.55
CA TRP A 271 -4.90 -2.16 19.96
C TRP A 271 -3.63 -2.23 20.84
N LEU A 272 -2.60 -2.95 20.40
CA LEU A 272 -1.33 -3.01 21.13
C LEU A 272 -0.71 -1.62 21.31
N ILE A 273 -0.71 -0.82 20.25
CA ILE A 273 -0.18 0.55 20.23
C ILE A 273 -1.01 1.48 21.16
N ASP A 274 -2.34 1.36 21.10
CA ASP A 274 -3.24 2.11 22.00
C ASP A 274 -3.00 1.73 23.48
N GLN A 275 -2.94 0.43 23.81
CA GLN A 275 -2.68 -0.05 25.16
C GLN A 275 -1.26 0.29 25.66
N ALA A 276 -0.30 0.51 24.79
CA ALA A 276 1.02 1.01 25.13
C ALA A 276 1.05 2.55 25.37
N GLY A 277 -0.09 3.22 25.18
CA GLY A 277 -0.23 4.67 25.44
C GLY A 277 0.29 5.54 24.29
N TRP A 278 0.40 4.97 23.08
CA TRP A 278 0.87 5.72 21.90
C TRP A 278 -0.24 6.42 21.12
N LYS A 279 -1.49 6.08 21.28
CA LYS A 279 -2.61 6.74 20.59
C LYS A 279 -2.65 8.22 20.91
N GLY A 280 -2.48 9.09 19.92
CA GLY A 280 -2.40 10.55 20.09
C GLY A 280 -1.08 11.07 20.68
N LYS A 281 -0.13 10.18 21.03
CA LYS A 281 1.18 10.57 21.54
C LYS A 281 2.10 10.96 20.39
N LYS A 282 2.85 12.03 20.60
CA LYS A 282 3.92 12.49 19.70
C LYS A 282 5.29 12.26 20.34
N LEU A 283 6.26 11.95 19.49
CA LEU A 283 7.67 12.04 19.79
C LEU A 283 8.25 13.07 18.83
N ASP A 284 8.50 14.30 19.33
CA ASP A 284 8.89 15.44 18.53
C ASP A 284 7.90 15.76 17.39
N MET A 285 8.31 15.74 16.14
CA MET A 285 7.53 16.09 14.95
C MET A 285 6.60 14.97 14.43
N VAL A 286 6.75 13.74 14.96
CA VAL A 286 6.04 12.55 14.50
C VAL A 286 5.27 11.92 15.64
N GLY A 287 4.14 11.30 15.37
CA GLY A 287 3.38 10.61 16.41
C GLY A 287 2.30 9.69 15.84
N MET A 288 1.63 8.95 16.73
CA MET A 288 0.52 8.11 16.34
C MET A 288 -0.79 8.92 16.37
N PHE A 289 -1.64 8.71 15.36
CA PHE A 289 -2.85 9.49 15.20
C PHE A 289 -3.87 9.27 16.33
N HIS A 290 -4.51 10.35 16.77
CA HIS A 290 -5.39 10.31 17.95
C HIS A 290 -6.71 9.53 17.74
N LYS A 291 -7.18 9.36 16.50
CA LYS A 291 -8.38 8.55 16.20
C LYS A 291 -8.02 7.09 15.86
N GLN A 292 -6.83 6.87 15.29
CA GLN A 292 -6.37 5.54 14.85
C GLN A 292 -4.90 5.34 15.24
N ALA A 293 -4.66 4.57 16.29
CA ALA A 293 -3.32 4.34 16.84
C ALA A 293 -2.35 3.65 15.86
N LEU A 294 -2.87 2.99 14.81
CA LEU A 294 -2.03 2.31 13.80
C LEU A 294 -1.43 3.26 12.76
N VAL A 295 -1.89 4.51 12.69
CA VAL A 295 -1.42 5.49 11.70
C VAL A 295 -0.39 6.41 12.32
N LEU A 296 0.83 6.39 11.77
CA LEU A 296 1.89 7.32 12.09
C LEU A 296 1.76 8.57 11.21
N VAL A 297 1.81 9.74 11.83
CA VAL A 297 1.61 11.05 11.19
C VAL A 297 2.86 11.89 11.34
N ASN A 298 3.26 12.54 10.25
CA ASN A 298 4.23 13.62 10.22
C ASN A 298 3.51 14.94 10.50
N TYR A 299 3.65 15.50 11.71
CA TYR A 299 2.92 16.69 12.13
C TYR A 299 3.63 18.00 11.79
N ASP A 300 4.95 17.97 11.55
CA ASP A 300 5.73 19.21 11.40
C ASP A 300 7.02 19.02 10.56
N ASN A 301 6.86 18.74 9.27
CA ASN A 301 7.97 18.63 8.32
C ASN A 301 9.13 17.72 8.79
N ALA A 302 8.80 16.59 9.42
CA ALA A 302 9.76 15.63 9.91
C ALA A 302 10.65 15.05 8.81
N THR A 303 11.87 14.71 9.16
CA THR A 303 12.77 13.92 8.32
C THR A 303 12.54 12.42 8.53
N LEU A 304 13.14 11.58 7.67
CA LEU A 304 13.16 10.13 7.86
C LEU A 304 13.69 9.72 9.24
N GLN A 305 14.66 10.45 9.79
CA GLN A 305 15.21 10.16 11.12
C GLN A 305 14.16 10.31 12.22
N HIS A 306 13.33 11.35 12.20
CA HIS A 306 12.25 11.53 13.18
C HIS A 306 11.19 10.40 13.06
N VAL A 307 10.88 9.99 11.83
CA VAL A 307 9.99 8.84 11.58
C VAL A 307 10.61 7.56 12.14
N LYS A 308 11.89 7.28 11.87
CA LYS A 308 12.61 6.11 12.41
C LYS A 308 12.63 6.12 13.93
N ALA A 309 13.00 7.22 14.56
CA ALA A 309 13.02 7.36 16.02
C ALA A 309 11.65 7.03 16.64
N THR A 310 10.56 7.55 16.04
CA THR A 310 9.21 7.32 16.56
C THR A 310 8.78 5.87 16.42
N TYR A 311 8.90 5.25 15.24
CA TYR A 311 8.42 3.88 15.09
C TYR A 311 9.28 2.87 15.88
N HIS A 312 10.60 3.10 16.04
CA HIS A 312 11.44 2.26 16.90
C HIS A 312 11.04 2.38 18.38
N ALA A 313 10.70 3.60 18.85
CA ALA A 313 10.19 3.77 20.21
C ALA A 313 8.86 3.01 20.42
N VAL A 314 7.95 3.06 19.45
CA VAL A 314 6.70 2.26 19.47
C VAL A 314 7.02 0.77 19.53
N GLN A 315 7.90 0.27 18.65
CA GLN A 315 8.30 -1.14 18.61
C GLN A 315 8.87 -1.60 19.95
N GLN A 316 9.77 -0.77 20.56
CA GLN A 316 10.40 -1.11 21.83
C GLN A 316 9.40 -1.19 22.98
N ASP A 317 8.47 -0.24 23.06
CA ASP A 317 7.44 -0.23 24.10
C ASP A 317 6.48 -1.43 23.96
N ILE A 318 6.11 -1.80 22.72
CA ILE A 318 5.29 -2.99 22.44
C ILE A 318 6.04 -4.27 22.80
N LEU A 319 7.31 -4.39 22.42
CA LEU A 319 8.15 -5.54 22.75
C LEU A 319 8.30 -5.69 24.27
N ASN A 320 8.56 -4.58 24.98
CA ASN A 320 8.71 -4.59 26.43
C ASN A 320 7.42 -5.07 27.13
N LYS A 321 6.26 -4.55 26.69
CA LYS A 321 4.96 -4.77 27.33
C LYS A 321 4.32 -6.11 26.96
N PHE A 322 4.35 -6.48 25.67
CA PHE A 322 3.57 -7.63 25.14
C PHE A 322 4.45 -8.77 24.63
N LYS A 323 5.78 -8.59 24.54
CA LYS A 323 6.74 -9.52 23.93
C LYS A 323 6.46 -9.81 22.44
N ILE A 324 5.78 -8.87 21.77
CA ILE A 324 5.45 -8.92 20.34
C ILE A 324 6.34 -7.95 19.57
N HIS A 325 6.92 -8.39 18.46
CA HIS A 325 7.58 -7.54 17.51
C HIS A 325 6.58 -7.00 16.50
N LEU A 326 6.50 -5.67 16.33
CA LEU A 326 5.75 -5.04 15.26
C LEU A 326 6.64 -4.83 14.03
N GLU A 327 6.14 -5.18 12.86
CA GLU A 327 6.82 -4.98 11.58
C GLU A 327 6.22 -3.75 10.86
N PRO A 328 7.04 -2.74 10.47
CA PRO A 328 6.57 -1.63 9.66
C PRO A 328 6.07 -2.12 8.28
N GLU A 329 4.98 -1.54 7.80
CA GLU A 329 4.42 -1.84 6.47
C GLU A 329 5.06 -0.98 5.36
N PRO A 330 5.39 0.33 5.58
CA PRO A 330 6.06 1.14 4.59
C PRO A 330 7.45 0.63 4.25
N VAL A 331 7.83 0.80 3.00
CA VAL A 331 9.11 0.33 2.45
C VAL A 331 10.20 1.37 2.68
N LEU A 332 11.31 0.96 3.30
CA LEU A 332 12.46 1.82 3.58
C LEU A 332 13.44 1.80 2.41
N PHE A 333 13.88 2.98 1.95
CA PHE A 333 14.91 3.15 0.93
C PHE A 333 16.15 3.82 1.51
N ASP A 334 17.33 3.47 0.96
CA ASP A 334 18.56 4.18 1.24
C ASP A 334 18.81 5.32 0.25
N GLU A 335 19.93 6.04 0.46
CA GLU A 335 20.36 7.14 -0.40
C GLU A 335 20.68 6.70 -1.85
N ASN A 336 20.92 5.43 -2.10
CA ASN A 336 21.13 4.88 -3.44
C ASN A 336 19.82 4.38 -4.10
N GLY A 337 18.67 4.64 -3.48
CA GLY A 337 17.37 4.18 -3.96
C GLY A 337 17.15 2.68 -3.84
N LEU A 338 17.92 2.01 -3.00
CA LEU A 338 17.81 0.58 -2.75
C LEU A 338 16.97 0.30 -1.50
N LEU A 339 16.25 -0.83 -1.52
CA LEU A 339 15.48 -1.29 -0.37
C LEU A 339 16.38 -1.65 0.81
N ARG A 340 15.94 -1.28 2.01
CA ARG A 340 16.60 -1.60 3.27
C ARG A 340 15.67 -2.32 4.23
N SER A 341 16.25 -3.12 5.09
CA SER A 341 15.55 -3.66 6.25
C SER A 341 15.27 -2.55 7.28
N HIS A 342 14.16 -2.66 7.99
CA HIS A 342 13.86 -1.79 9.13
C HIS A 342 14.73 -2.09 10.37
N HIS A 343 15.55 -3.13 10.30
CA HIS A 343 16.45 -3.56 11.36
C HIS A 343 17.90 -3.06 11.16
N ASP A 344 18.16 -2.39 10.00
CA ASP A 344 19.48 -1.85 9.65
C ASP A 344 19.74 -0.43 10.21
#